data_2f4def8020355a6956c780dab73ea8cf
#
_entry.id   2f4def8020355a6956c780dab73ea8cf
#
_cell.length_a   1.000
_cell.length_b   1.000
_cell.length_c   1.000
_cell.angle_alpha   90.00
_cell.angle_beta   90.00
_cell.angle_gamma   90.00
#
_symmetry.space_group_name_H-M   'P 1'
#
loop_
_entity.id
_entity.type
_entity.pdbx_description
1 polymer ?
#
loop_
_entity_poly.entity_id
_entity_poly.type
_entity_poly.pdbx_seq_one_letter_code
_entity_poly.pdbx_strand_id
1 'polypeptide(L)'
;MKNIFKQTLYFRLLALVAVALAFTSLHANALDRTQIADTAENVTPILNGSTVANVMVKTADGSPVSLPALLMQKPSVIVFYRGGWCPYCSRQLAELKDIEQELVAEGYQILAISPETPEKLQAQKLQTEFAAQLISDAELNAIRSFGIGFYVPDETRKLYKDRMQIELSADTTERAVLPAPAIFITDTKGTVLFNYVNPDFKTRPSAALVLSAAKLVKQ
;
A
#
# COMPACT_ATOMS: atom_id res chain seq x y z
N MET A 1 39.52 -54.13 -18.11
CA MET A 1 38.08 -54.00 -17.78
C MET A 1 37.80 -53.16 -16.52
N LYS A 2 38.64 -53.18 -15.46
CA LYS A 2 38.40 -52.38 -14.22
C LYS A 2 38.47 -50.86 -14.36
N ASN A 3 39.20 -50.30 -15.32
CA ASN A 3 39.34 -48.82 -15.48
C ASN A 3 38.15 -48.17 -16.22
N ILE A 4 37.52 -48.90 -17.13
CA ILE A 4 36.36 -48.37 -17.87
C ILE A 4 35.15 -48.25 -16.94
N PHE A 5 34.97 -49.20 -16.02
CA PHE A 5 33.89 -49.17 -15.05
C PHE A 5 33.98 -48.01 -14.04
N LYS A 6 35.23 -47.67 -13.63
CA LYS A 6 35.48 -46.51 -12.76
C LYS A 6 35.22 -45.19 -13.49
N GLN A 7 35.58 -45.06 -14.74
CA GLN A 7 35.33 -43.87 -15.53
C GLN A 7 33.84 -43.61 -15.77
N THR A 8 33.07 -44.63 -16.11
CA THR A 8 31.62 -44.50 -16.30
C THR A 8 30.88 -44.17 -15.01
N LEU A 9 31.34 -44.69 -13.87
CA LEU A 9 30.77 -44.37 -12.55
C LEU A 9 31.05 -42.86 -12.17
N TYR A 10 32.27 -42.40 -12.46
CA TYR A 10 32.67 -41.00 -12.22
C TYR A 10 31.87 -39.99 -13.07
N PHE A 11 31.64 -40.29 -14.36
CA PHE A 11 30.83 -39.47 -15.25
C PHE A 11 29.35 -39.41 -14.81
N ARG A 12 28.79 -40.53 -14.33
CA ARG A 12 27.43 -40.58 -13.80
C ARG A 12 27.29 -39.81 -12.50
N LEU A 13 28.30 -39.87 -11.62
CA LEU A 13 28.31 -39.10 -10.38
C LEU A 13 28.40 -37.55 -10.65
N LEU A 14 29.28 -37.15 -11.58
CA LEU A 14 29.39 -35.74 -12.01
C LEU A 14 28.11 -35.23 -12.66
N ALA A 15 27.45 -36.05 -13.48
CA ALA A 15 26.17 -35.69 -14.07
C ALA A 15 25.05 -35.51 -13.03
N LEU A 16 25.01 -36.40 -12.01
CA LEU A 16 24.04 -36.26 -10.91
C LEU A 16 24.30 -35.03 -10.03
N VAL A 17 25.57 -34.70 -9.77
CA VAL A 17 25.94 -33.49 -9.02
C VAL A 17 25.61 -32.21 -9.84
N ALA A 18 25.84 -32.20 -11.15
CA ALA A 18 25.50 -31.09 -12.02
C ALA A 18 23.98 -30.90 -12.09
N VAL A 19 23.18 -31.95 -12.15
CA VAL A 19 21.71 -31.89 -12.10
C VAL A 19 21.23 -31.41 -10.74
N ALA A 20 21.83 -31.87 -9.63
CA ALA A 20 21.48 -31.39 -8.28
C ALA A 20 21.82 -29.90 -8.09
N LEU A 21 22.95 -29.42 -8.62
CA LEU A 21 23.33 -28.03 -8.61
C LEU A 21 22.43 -27.13 -9.50
N ALA A 22 21.91 -27.65 -10.60
CA ALA A 22 20.96 -26.97 -11.46
C ALA A 22 19.57 -26.79 -10.77
N PHE A 23 19.16 -27.73 -9.93
CA PHE A 23 17.93 -27.65 -9.16
C PHE A 23 17.99 -26.66 -7.98
N THR A 24 19.18 -26.34 -7.46
CA THR A 24 19.33 -25.38 -6.35
C THR A 24 19.28 -23.93 -6.80
N SER A 25 19.38 -23.64 -8.09
CA SER A 25 19.38 -22.25 -8.62
C SER A 25 18.00 -21.72 -9.02
N LEU A 26 16.92 -22.51 -8.91
CA LEU A 26 15.56 -22.05 -9.20
C LEU A 26 14.78 -21.65 -7.94
N HIS A 27 15.43 -21.01 -6.99
CA HIS A 27 14.67 -20.19 -6.04
C HIS A 27 14.32 -18.89 -6.78
N ALA A 28 13.19 -18.91 -7.49
CA ALA A 28 12.55 -17.66 -7.88
C ALA A 28 12.33 -16.86 -6.59
N ASN A 29 13.10 -15.79 -6.40
CA ASN A 29 12.84 -14.87 -5.30
C ASN A 29 11.42 -14.37 -5.48
N ALA A 30 10.50 -14.88 -4.67
CA ALA A 30 9.15 -14.35 -4.64
C ALA A 30 9.26 -12.84 -4.39
N LEU A 31 8.57 -12.04 -5.21
CA LEU A 31 8.59 -10.59 -5.07
C LEU A 31 8.06 -10.22 -3.67
N ASP A 32 8.95 -9.67 -2.83
CA ASP A 32 8.56 -9.14 -1.52
C ASP A 32 7.92 -7.78 -1.71
N ARG A 33 6.60 -7.75 -1.74
CA ARG A 33 5.80 -6.52 -1.91
C ARG A 33 5.82 -5.60 -0.70
N THR A 34 6.35 -6.05 0.45
CA THR A 34 6.43 -5.25 1.67
C THR A 34 7.67 -4.35 1.71
N GLN A 35 8.58 -4.51 0.75
CA GLN A 35 9.74 -3.64 0.62
C GLN A 35 9.31 -2.23 0.21
N ILE A 36 9.93 -1.22 0.85
CA ILE A 36 9.77 0.16 0.40
C ILE A 36 10.58 0.32 -0.87
N ALA A 37 9.94 0.79 -1.94
CA ALA A 37 10.58 0.99 -3.23
C ALA A 37 11.53 2.21 -3.23
N ASP A 38 12.54 2.19 -4.07
CA ASP A 38 13.46 3.33 -4.17
C ASP A 38 12.80 4.57 -4.78
N THR A 39 11.83 4.37 -5.69
CA THR A 39 11.03 5.45 -6.29
C THR A 39 9.56 5.05 -6.40
N ALA A 40 8.69 6.02 -6.66
CA ALA A 40 7.26 5.76 -6.81
C ALA A 40 6.93 4.85 -7.99
N GLU A 41 7.76 4.86 -9.05
CA GLU A 41 7.59 4.02 -10.24
C GLU A 41 7.88 2.54 -9.96
N ASN A 42 8.64 2.25 -8.91
CA ASN A 42 9.08 0.91 -8.55
C ASN A 42 8.20 0.24 -7.48
N VAL A 43 7.11 0.88 -7.06
CA VAL A 43 6.19 0.27 -6.10
C VAL A 43 5.56 -1.01 -6.67
N THR A 44 5.28 -1.95 -5.80
CA THR A 44 4.76 -3.29 -6.17
C THR A 44 3.44 -3.57 -5.45
N PRO A 45 2.34 -2.92 -5.84
CA PRO A 45 1.07 -3.02 -5.13
C PRO A 45 0.56 -4.46 -5.04
N ILE A 46 -0.18 -4.76 -3.96
CA ILE A 46 -0.91 -6.02 -3.88
C ILE A 46 -1.95 -6.09 -5.00
N LEU A 47 -2.19 -7.30 -5.49
CA LEU A 47 -3.05 -7.55 -6.64
C LEU A 47 -4.52 -7.70 -6.24
N ASN A 48 -5.42 -7.50 -7.20
CA ASN A 48 -6.81 -7.93 -7.05
C ASN A 48 -6.86 -9.44 -6.75
N GLY A 49 -7.72 -9.84 -5.81
CA GLY A 49 -7.78 -11.19 -5.26
C GLY A 49 -6.84 -11.44 -4.07
N SER A 50 -5.88 -10.55 -3.79
CA SER A 50 -5.06 -10.64 -2.57
C SER A 50 -5.88 -10.28 -1.33
N THR A 51 -5.51 -10.86 -0.18
CA THR A 51 -6.08 -10.48 1.12
C THR A 51 -5.17 -9.44 1.80
N VAL A 52 -5.76 -8.40 2.35
CA VAL A 52 -5.07 -7.37 3.14
C VAL A 52 -4.42 -8.01 4.36
N ALA A 53 -3.16 -7.72 4.58
CA ALA A 53 -2.41 -8.27 5.70
C ALA A 53 -2.93 -7.75 7.06
N ASN A 54 -2.72 -8.55 8.11
CA ASN A 54 -3.06 -8.15 9.48
C ASN A 54 -1.99 -7.19 10.00
N VAL A 55 -2.22 -5.91 9.84
CA VAL A 55 -1.35 -4.83 10.32
C VAL A 55 -2.10 -3.90 11.25
N MET A 56 -1.36 -3.30 12.18
CA MET A 56 -1.89 -2.30 13.11
C MET A 56 -1.75 -0.90 12.52
N VAL A 57 -2.82 -0.12 12.68
CA VAL A 57 -2.91 1.31 12.35
C VAL A 57 -3.52 2.05 13.54
N LYS A 58 -3.65 3.36 13.48
CA LYS A 58 -4.32 4.14 14.54
C LYS A 58 -5.45 4.97 13.94
N THR A 59 -6.54 5.07 14.65
CA THR A 59 -7.60 6.03 14.34
C THR A 59 -7.12 7.46 14.63
N ALA A 60 -7.85 8.48 14.16
CA ALA A 60 -7.47 9.87 14.35
C ALA A 60 -7.41 10.30 15.84
N ASP A 61 -8.06 9.57 16.75
CA ASP A 61 -7.97 9.79 18.21
C ASP A 61 -6.78 9.07 18.85
N GLY A 62 -5.96 8.37 18.05
CA GLY A 62 -4.76 7.64 18.50
C GLY A 62 -5.01 6.20 18.95
N SER A 63 -6.27 5.72 18.93
CA SER A 63 -6.58 4.35 19.34
C SER A 63 -6.02 3.34 18.33
N PRO A 64 -5.27 2.32 18.79
CA PRO A 64 -4.76 1.29 17.89
C PRO A 64 -5.88 0.36 17.44
N VAL A 65 -5.86 0.00 16.16
CA VAL A 65 -6.83 -0.94 15.57
C VAL A 65 -6.14 -1.77 14.49
N SER A 66 -6.53 -3.04 14.35
CA SER A 66 -6.05 -3.83 13.22
C SER A 66 -6.83 -3.43 11.96
N LEU A 67 -6.13 -3.30 10.83
CA LEU A 67 -6.78 -2.94 9.58
C LEU A 67 -7.87 -3.96 9.17
N PRO A 68 -7.67 -5.29 9.26
CA PRO A 68 -8.74 -6.25 9.04
C PRO A 68 -9.97 -6.04 9.93
N ALA A 69 -9.82 -5.62 11.18
CA ALA A 69 -10.96 -5.36 12.06
C ALA A 69 -11.83 -4.18 11.57
N LEU A 70 -11.22 -3.18 10.92
CA LEU A 70 -11.97 -2.12 10.24
C LEU A 70 -12.68 -2.65 8.99
N LEU A 71 -11.99 -3.47 8.19
CA LEU A 71 -12.53 -4.02 6.94
C LEU A 71 -13.70 -4.99 7.17
N MET A 72 -13.67 -5.75 8.27
CA MET A 72 -14.78 -6.67 8.62
C MET A 72 -16.10 -5.96 8.91
N GLN A 73 -16.08 -4.66 9.20
CA GLN A 73 -17.29 -3.91 9.51
C GLN A 73 -18.16 -3.68 8.27
N LYS A 74 -17.52 -3.27 7.16
CA LYS A 74 -18.17 -2.98 5.87
C LYS A 74 -17.19 -3.15 4.72
N PRO A 75 -17.66 -3.46 3.50
CA PRO A 75 -16.86 -3.28 2.31
C PRO A 75 -16.26 -1.87 2.30
N SER A 76 -15.04 -1.72 1.85
CA SER A 76 -14.30 -0.48 2.07
C SER A 76 -13.70 0.08 0.80
N VAL A 77 -13.82 1.39 0.63
CA VAL A 77 -13.00 2.18 -0.29
C VAL A 77 -11.85 2.75 0.53
N ILE A 78 -10.65 2.22 0.31
CA ILE A 78 -9.42 2.62 1.01
C ILE A 78 -8.67 3.60 0.12
N VAL A 79 -8.39 4.79 0.64
CA VAL A 79 -7.66 5.86 -0.06
C VAL A 79 -6.34 6.09 0.64
N PHE A 80 -5.23 5.77 -0.01
CA PHE A 80 -3.91 6.14 0.48
C PHE A 80 -3.52 7.51 -0.05
N TYR A 81 -3.13 8.42 0.84
CA TYR A 81 -2.75 9.77 0.51
C TYR A 81 -1.51 10.21 1.29
N ARG A 82 -0.83 11.25 0.80
CA ARG A 82 0.48 11.68 1.31
C ARG A 82 0.38 12.46 2.62
N GLY A 83 -0.76 13.09 2.87
CA GLY A 83 -1.05 13.92 4.04
C GLY A 83 -1.97 15.09 3.70
N GLY A 84 -2.54 15.73 4.73
CA GLY A 84 -3.44 16.89 4.60
C GLY A 84 -2.79 18.13 3.96
N TRP A 85 -1.47 18.22 4.04
CA TRP A 85 -0.66 19.28 3.43
C TRP A 85 -0.57 19.20 1.89
N CYS A 86 -0.95 18.07 1.29
CA CYS A 86 -0.82 17.85 -0.14
C CYS A 86 -2.06 18.33 -0.91
N PRO A 87 -1.98 19.38 -1.75
CA PRO A 87 -3.16 19.97 -2.41
C PRO A 87 -3.89 19.01 -3.35
N TYR A 88 -3.15 18.10 -4.02
CA TYR A 88 -3.75 17.06 -4.86
C TYR A 88 -4.52 16.02 -4.04
N CYS A 89 -4.05 15.73 -2.83
CA CYS A 89 -4.74 14.82 -1.91
C CYS A 89 -6.02 15.46 -1.38
N SER A 90 -5.94 16.71 -0.95
CA SER A 90 -7.11 17.46 -0.45
C SER A 90 -8.20 17.59 -1.53
N ARG A 91 -7.80 17.83 -2.79
CA ARG A 91 -8.74 17.86 -3.92
C ARG A 91 -9.41 16.49 -4.12
N GLN A 92 -8.63 15.40 -4.12
CA GLN A 92 -9.17 14.04 -4.26
C GLN A 92 -10.16 13.70 -3.15
N LEU A 93 -9.83 14.04 -1.89
CA LEU A 93 -10.73 13.81 -0.76
C LEU A 93 -12.01 14.65 -0.87
N ALA A 94 -11.93 15.89 -1.37
CA ALA A 94 -13.10 16.70 -1.65
C ALA A 94 -13.99 16.09 -2.74
N GLU A 95 -13.40 15.64 -3.86
CA GLU A 95 -14.14 14.96 -4.93
C GLU A 95 -14.81 13.66 -4.45
N LEU A 96 -14.16 12.91 -3.52
CA LEU A 96 -14.75 11.72 -2.92
C LEU A 96 -15.89 12.06 -1.96
N LYS A 97 -15.89 13.23 -1.33
CA LYS A 97 -17.02 13.74 -0.53
C LYS A 97 -18.28 13.89 -1.38
N ASP A 98 -18.15 14.30 -2.64
CA ASP A 98 -19.29 14.50 -3.53
C ASP A 98 -20.04 13.18 -3.83
N ILE A 99 -19.34 12.04 -3.81
CA ILE A 99 -19.93 10.70 -4.03
C ILE A 99 -20.11 9.89 -2.76
N GLU A 100 -19.81 10.45 -1.60
CA GLU A 100 -19.82 9.75 -0.32
C GLU A 100 -21.18 9.12 -0.02
N GLN A 101 -22.27 9.86 -0.19
CA GLN A 101 -23.62 9.38 0.08
C GLN A 101 -23.97 8.18 -0.81
N GLU A 102 -23.53 8.19 -2.08
CA GLU A 102 -23.74 7.08 -2.99
C GLU A 102 -22.93 5.85 -2.57
N LEU A 103 -21.65 6.02 -2.17
CA LEU A 103 -20.83 4.93 -1.65
C LEU A 103 -21.43 4.31 -0.38
N VAL A 104 -21.94 5.15 0.54
CA VAL A 104 -22.61 4.69 1.76
C VAL A 104 -23.92 3.96 1.43
N ALA A 105 -24.71 4.44 0.46
CA ALA A 105 -25.91 3.76 -0.01
C ALA A 105 -25.61 2.39 -0.64
N GLU A 106 -24.45 2.25 -1.29
CA GLU A 106 -23.94 0.97 -1.78
C GLU A 106 -23.36 0.08 -0.67
N GLY A 107 -23.36 0.53 0.59
CA GLY A 107 -22.92 -0.22 1.77
C GLY A 107 -21.43 -0.10 2.07
N TYR A 108 -20.69 0.76 1.37
CA TYR A 108 -19.27 0.98 1.61
C TYR A 108 -19.01 1.94 2.77
N GLN A 109 -17.88 1.77 3.43
CA GLN A 109 -17.23 2.80 4.24
C GLN A 109 -16.02 3.35 3.47
N ILE A 110 -15.57 4.55 3.84
CA ILE A 110 -14.37 5.17 3.26
C ILE A 110 -13.32 5.28 4.35
N LEU A 111 -12.15 4.69 4.11
CA LEU A 111 -10.97 4.75 4.97
C LEU A 111 -9.88 5.57 4.27
N ALA A 112 -9.54 6.73 4.80
CA ALA A 112 -8.45 7.55 4.26
C ALA A 112 -7.20 7.37 5.12
N ILE A 113 -6.20 6.69 4.58
CA ILE A 113 -4.98 6.27 5.27
C ILE A 113 -3.80 7.14 4.83
N SER A 114 -3.09 7.73 5.78
CA SER A 114 -1.87 8.49 5.51
C SER A 114 -0.77 8.19 6.52
N PRO A 115 0.51 8.46 6.20
CA PRO A 115 1.62 8.33 7.14
C PRO A 115 1.64 9.45 8.20
N GLU A 116 0.64 10.32 8.26
CA GLU A 116 0.58 11.37 9.28
C GLU A 116 0.22 10.81 10.67
N THR A 117 0.68 11.51 11.71
CA THR A 117 0.36 11.16 13.09
C THR A 117 -1.12 11.39 13.41
N PRO A 118 -1.68 10.74 14.44
CA PRO A 118 -3.07 10.95 14.86
C PRO A 118 -3.39 12.42 15.13
N GLU A 119 -2.46 13.18 15.72
CA GLU A 119 -2.66 14.59 16.07
C GLU A 119 -2.86 15.45 14.80
N LYS A 120 -2.07 15.18 13.73
CA LYS A 120 -2.23 15.86 12.44
C LYS A 120 -3.56 15.51 11.77
N LEU A 121 -3.97 14.22 11.85
CA LEU A 121 -5.26 13.79 11.34
C LEU A 121 -6.43 14.38 12.13
N GLN A 122 -6.31 14.51 13.44
CA GLN A 122 -7.33 15.19 14.27
C GLN A 122 -7.50 16.65 13.86
N ALA A 123 -6.39 17.38 13.63
CA ALA A 123 -6.43 18.74 13.12
C ALA A 123 -7.08 18.82 11.73
N GLN A 124 -6.77 17.90 10.84
CA GLN A 124 -7.39 17.82 9.50
C GLN A 124 -8.88 17.53 9.59
N LYS A 125 -9.32 16.62 10.46
CA LYS A 125 -10.73 16.26 10.66
C LYS A 125 -11.58 17.46 11.04
N LEU A 126 -11.06 18.36 11.88
CA LEU A 126 -11.77 19.57 12.29
C LEU A 126 -11.97 20.57 11.14
N GLN A 127 -11.21 20.45 10.06
CA GLN A 127 -11.29 21.32 8.89
C GLN A 127 -12.16 20.73 7.75
N THR A 128 -12.53 19.46 7.85
CA THR A 128 -13.28 18.76 6.81
C THR A 128 -14.55 18.16 7.40
N GLU A 129 -15.69 18.34 6.71
CA GLU A 129 -16.95 17.68 7.06
C GLU A 129 -17.09 16.31 6.37
N PHE A 130 -16.00 15.70 5.95
CA PHE A 130 -15.95 14.44 5.26
C PHE A 130 -16.16 13.27 6.25
N ALA A 131 -17.12 12.36 5.98
CA ALA A 131 -17.42 11.22 6.85
C ALA A 131 -16.42 10.07 6.72
N ALA A 132 -15.40 10.18 5.85
CA ALA A 132 -14.33 9.21 5.81
C ALA A 132 -13.63 9.09 7.16
N GLN A 133 -13.35 7.86 7.55
CA GLN A 133 -12.50 7.61 8.71
C GLN A 133 -11.05 7.90 8.35
N LEU A 134 -10.45 8.91 8.99
CA LEU A 134 -9.03 9.21 8.85
C LEU A 134 -8.23 8.22 9.71
N ILE A 135 -7.27 7.54 9.07
CA ILE A 135 -6.44 6.49 9.67
C ILE A 135 -4.98 6.89 9.58
N SER A 136 -4.30 6.88 10.72
CA SER A 136 -2.86 7.10 10.82
C SER A 136 -2.11 5.80 10.60
N ASP A 137 -1.22 5.81 9.62
CA ASP A 137 -0.20 4.78 9.38
C ASP A 137 1.21 5.37 9.58
N ALA A 138 1.39 6.12 10.66
CA ALA A 138 2.68 6.77 10.97
C ALA A 138 3.83 5.76 11.12
N GLU A 139 3.53 4.50 11.42
CA GLU A 139 4.48 3.39 11.50
C GLU A 139 4.69 2.69 10.14
N LEU A 140 4.01 3.14 9.07
CA LEU A 140 4.14 2.65 7.70
C LEU A 140 3.73 1.17 7.49
N ASN A 141 2.98 0.59 8.42
CA ASN A 141 2.59 -0.82 8.38
C ASN A 141 1.64 -1.13 7.22
N ALA A 142 0.60 -0.31 7.04
CA ALA A 142 -0.35 -0.46 5.94
C ALA A 142 0.32 -0.13 4.59
N ILE A 143 1.05 0.99 4.51
CA ILE A 143 1.77 1.41 3.30
C ILE A 143 2.71 0.30 2.80
N ARG A 144 3.46 -0.34 3.72
CA ARG A 144 4.31 -1.50 3.40
C ARG A 144 3.48 -2.69 2.92
N SER A 145 2.45 -3.06 3.67
CA SER A 145 1.66 -4.26 3.37
C SER A 145 0.89 -4.18 2.05
N PHE A 146 0.54 -2.96 1.62
CA PHE A 146 -0.06 -2.71 0.32
C PHE A 146 0.95 -2.58 -0.83
N GLY A 147 2.25 -2.57 -0.52
CA GLY A 147 3.31 -2.49 -1.51
C GLY A 147 3.36 -1.16 -2.27
N ILE A 148 2.97 -0.06 -1.62
CA ILE A 148 2.85 1.27 -2.25
C ILE A 148 3.81 2.31 -1.67
N GLY A 149 4.64 1.93 -0.68
CA GLY A 149 5.62 2.81 -0.08
C GLY A 149 6.84 3.03 -0.98
N PHE A 150 7.32 4.26 -1.03
CA PHE A 150 8.58 4.60 -1.69
C PHE A 150 9.38 5.62 -0.88
N TYR A 151 10.70 5.59 -1.04
CA TYR A 151 11.59 6.52 -0.38
C TYR A 151 11.56 7.90 -1.05
N VAL A 152 11.49 8.93 -0.23
CA VAL A 152 11.59 10.33 -0.67
C VAL A 152 13.07 10.72 -0.67
N PRO A 153 13.61 11.29 -1.78
CA PRO A 153 14.96 11.79 -1.81
C PRO A 153 15.24 12.82 -0.70
N ASP A 154 16.41 12.78 -0.08
CA ASP A 154 16.77 13.65 1.03
C ASP A 154 16.66 15.14 0.70
N GLU A 155 16.99 15.53 -0.52
CA GLU A 155 16.81 16.91 -1.00
C GLU A 155 15.33 17.32 -0.98
N THR A 156 14.44 16.43 -1.41
CA THR A 156 12.99 16.67 -1.39
C THR A 156 12.47 16.71 0.05
N ARG A 157 12.93 15.80 0.91
CA ARG A 157 12.60 15.81 2.35
C ARG A 157 13.00 17.14 2.99
N LYS A 158 14.22 17.59 2.71
CA LYS A 158 14.75 18.88 3.18
C LYS A 158 13.91 20.06 2.68
N LEU A 159 13.54 20.05 1.39
CA LEU A 159 12.68 21.08 0.81
C LEU A 159 11.32 21.16 1.53
N TYR A 160 10.68 20.01 1.83
CA TYR A 160 9.40 19.97 2.55
C TYR A 160 9.55 20.52 3.98
N LYS A 161 10.62 20.14 4.68
CA LYS A 161 10.90 20.64 6.03
C LYS A 161 11.15 22.15 6.02
N ASP A 162 12.07 22.63 5.19
CA ASP A 162 12.56 24.02 5.23
C ASP A 162 11.52 25.02 4.71
N ARG A 163 10.78 24.67 3.63
CA ARG A 163 9.83 25.59 2.99
C ARG A 163 8.39 25.43 3.42
N MET A 164 7.99 24.24 3.82
CA MET A 164 6.59 23.93 4.13
C MET A 164 6.39 23.50 5.58
N GLN A 165 7.48 23.36 6.36
CA GLN A 165 7.48 22.86 7.74
C GLN A 165 6.81 21.50 7.90
N ILE A 166 6.93 20.65 6.83
CA ILE A 166 6.38 19.32 6.80
C ILE A 166 7.48 18.34 7.20
N GLU A 167 7.23 17.60 8.29
CA GLU A 167 8.02 16.44 8.67
C GLU A 167 7.33 15.18 8.15
N LEU A 168 8.03 14.46 7.26
CA LEU A 168 7.58 13.19 6.72
C LEU A 168 7.89 12.06 7.68
N SER A 169 7.01 11.06 7.74
CA SER A 169 7.28 9.82 8.45
C SER A 169 8.46 9.10 7.82
N ALA A 170 9.26 8.44 8.66
CA ALA A 170 10.45 7.73 8.25
C ALA A 170 10.39 6.27 8.72
N ASP A 171 11.08 5.40 8.02
CA ASP A 171 11.24 4.01 8.44
C ASP A 171 12.34 3.87 9.52
N THR A 172 12.62 2.63 9.90
CA THR A 172 13.65 2.29 10.91
C THR A 172 15.08 2.67 10.49
N THR A 173 15.30 2.99 9.23
CA THR A 173 16.58 3.50 8.68
C THR A 173 16.62 5.02 8.59
N GLU A 174 15.62 5.69 9.16
CA GLU A 174 15.44 7.15 9.14
C GLU A 174 15.22 7.75 7.73
N ARG A 175 14.97 6.92 6.72
CA ARG A 175 14.61 7.38 5.38
C ARG A 175 13.13 7.75 5.33
N ALA A 176 12.83 8.93 4.78
CA ALA A 176 11.44 9.39 4.64
C ALA A 176 10.68 8.55 3.62
N VAL A 177 9.44 8.19 3.96
CA VAL A 177 8.57 7.35 3.14
C VAL A 177 7.25 8.06 2.85
N LEU A 178 6.80 7.98 1.62
CA LEU A 178 5.46 8.36 1.20
C LEU A 178 4.78 7.21 0.45
N PRO A 179 3.45 7.12 0.51
CA PRO A 179 2.72 6.22 -0.38
C PRO A 179 2.62 6.81 -1.80
N ALA A 180 2.75 5.98 -2.82
CA ALA A 180 2.16 6.27 -4.10
C ALA A 180 0.64 6.41 -3.90
N PRO A 181 0.00 7.43 -4.48
CA PRO A 181 -1.44 7.59 -4.35
C PRO A 181 -2.17 6.37 -4.86
N ALA A 182 -3.07 5.86 -4.03
CA ALA A 182 -3.73 4.61 -4.33
C ALA A 182 -5.18 4.61 -3.82
N ILE A 183 -6.02 3.88 -4.56
CA ILE A 183 -7.36 3.48 -4.10
C ILE A 183 -7.44 1.97 -4.18
N PHE A 184 -7.93 1.35 -3.12
CA PHE A 184 -8.29 -0.07 -3.08
C PHE A 184 -9.74 -0.21 -2.68
N ILE A 185 -10.45 -1.12 -3.32
CA ILE A 185 -11.81 -1.49 -2.91
C ILE A 185 -11.74 -2.93 -2.40
N THR A 186 -12.26 -3.17 -1.19
CA THR A 186 -12.21 -4.49 -0.55
C THR A 186 -13.59 -4.94 -0.11
N ASP A 187 -13.77 -6.25 -0.04
CA ASP A 187 -14.90 -6.87 0.65
C ASP A 187 -14.68 -6.89 2.18
N THR A 188 -15.64 -7.43 2.92
CA THR A 188 -15.56 -7.59 4.38
C THR A 188 -14.58 -8.67 4.85
N LYS A 189 -14.02 -9.48 3.94
CA LYS A 189 -12.95 -10.45 4.24
C LYS A 189 -11.58 -9.84 4.04
N GLY A 190 -11.52 -8.57 3.58
CA GLY A 190 -10.28 -7.90 3.23
C GLY A 190 -9.72 -8.33 1.87
N THR A 191 -10.52 -8.99 1.01
CA THR A 191 -10.10 -9.31 -0.35
C THR A 191 -10.11 -8.05 -1.20
N VAL A 192 -9.02 -7.74 -1.87
CA VAL A 192 -8.92 -6.63 -2.82
C VAL A 192 -9.72 -6.98 -4.08
N LEU A 193 -10.76 -6.22 -4.35
CA LEU A 193 -11.62 -6.39 -5.54
C LEU A 193 -11.19 -5.48 -6.68
N PHE A 194 -10.64 -4.31 -6.37
CA PHE A 194 -10.16 -3.32 -7.33
C PHE A 194 -9.01 -2.55 -6.73
N ASN A 195 -8.05 -2.16 -7.56
CA ASN A 195 -7.03 -1.19 -7.19
C ASN A 195 -6.76 -0.19 -8.31
N TYR A 196 -6.36 1.02 -7.92
CA TYR A 196 -5.76 2.04 -8.76
C TYR A 196 -4.56 2.59 -8.03
N VAL A 197 -3.38 2.50 -8.63
CA VAL A 197 -2.13 3.06 -8.09
C VAL A 197 -1.46 3.85 -9.19
N ASN A 198 -0.98 5.06 -8.87
CA ASN A 198 -0.29 5.90 -9.83
C ASN A 198 0.98 6.50 -9.21
N PRO A 199 2.17 6.28 -9.80
CA PRO A 199 3.40 6.88 -9.31
C PRO A 199 3.44 8.42 -9.47
N ASP A 200 2.76 8.98 -10.48
CA ASP A 200 2.58 10.42 -10.55
C ASP A 200 1.57 10.90 -9.51
N PHE A 201 2.07 11.53 -8.45
CA PHE A 201 1.24 12.00 -7.36
C PHE A 201 0.23 13.10 -7.75
N LYS A 202 0.30 13.66 -8.94
CA LYS A 202 -0.64 14.65 -9.47
C LYS A 202 -1.85 14.01 -10.13
N THR A 203 -1.69 12.80 -10.64
CA THR A 203 -2.73 12.04 -11.35
C THR A 203 -3.57 11.24 -10.37
N ARG A 204 -4.88 11.41 -10.45
CA ARG A 204 -5.87 10.76 -9.59
C ARG A 204 -7.01 10.16 -10.41
N PRO A 205 -7.63 9.06 -9.97
CA PRO A 205 -8.86 8.60 -10.57
C PRO A 205 -9.98 9.59 -10.23
N SER A 206 -10.88 9.85 -11.17
CA SER A 206 -12.06 10.66 -10.87
C SER A 206 -12.99 9.97 -9.87
N ALA A 207 -13.76 10.75 -9.11
CA ALA A 207 -14.78 10.21 -8.21
C ALA A 207 -15.76 9.28 -8.95
N ALA A 208 -16.17 9.62 -10.17
CA ALA A 208 -17.04 8.79 -11.01
C ALA A 208 -16.44 7.41 -11.32
N LEU A 209 -15.11 7.33 -11.58
CA LEU A 209 -14.43 6.04 -11.78
C LEU A 209 -14.47 5.20 -10.49
N VAL A 210 -14.20 5.82 -9.33
CA VAL A 210 -14.21 5.13 -8.04
C VAL A 210 -15.60 4.58 -7.72
N LEU A 211 -16.64 5.38 -7.90
CA LEU A 211 -18.03 4.98 -7.69
C LEU A 211 -18.45 3.85 -8.64
N SER A 212 -18.10 3.98 -9.91
CA SER A 212 -18.40 2.93 -10.92
C SER A 212 -17.69 1.63 -10.57
N ALA A 213 -16.40 1.69 -10.19
CA ALA A 213 -15.66 0.52 -9.75
C ALA A 213 -16.34 -0.13 -8.53
N ALA A 214 -16.68 0.65 -7.50
CA ALA A 214 -17.35 0.14 -6.30
C ALA A 214 -18.68 -0.57 -6.62
N LYS A 215 -19.49 0.00 -7.53
CA LYS A 215 -20.76 -0.62 -7.97
C LYS A 215 -20.55 -1.92 -8.76
N LEU A 216 -19.53 -1.97 -9.62
CA LEU A 216 -19.31 -3.10 -10.54
C LEU A 216 -18.58 -4.28 -9.91
N VAL A 217 -17.74 -4.06 -8.89
CA VAL A 217 -17.01 -5.16 -8.20
C VAL A 217 -17.79 -5.75 -7.03
N LYS A 218 -18.94 -5.19 -6.69
CA LYS A 218 -19.83 -5.70 -5.66
C LYS A 218 -20.42 -7.04 -6.11
N GLN A 219 -20.10 -8.11 -5.42
CA GLN A 219 -20.61 -9.47 -5.65
C GLN A 219 -21.67 -9.82 -4.61
#